data_e6dd4d96cbb84199b5a3c66bd54905fa
#
_entry.id   e6dd4d96cbb84199b5a3c66bd54905fa
#
_cell.length_a   1.000
_cell.length_b   1.000
_cell.length_c   1.000
_cell.angle_alpha   90.00
_cell.angle_beta   90.00
_cell.angle_gamma   90.00
#
_symmetry.space_group_name_H-M   'P 1'
#
loop_
_entity.id
_entity.type
_entity.pdbx_description
1 polymer ?
#
loop_
_entity_poly.entity_id
_entity_poly.type
_entity_poly.pdbx_seq_one_letter_code
_entity_poly.pdbx_strand_id
1 'polypeptide(L)'
;MMATGRQRRLAHIDYKWIALSNTTLGILMAGLNGSVLLISLPAIFRGIGVDPLAPGESDYMLWMLVGYTLVTATLLVTAGRVSDMYGRVRLYNAGFAIFTLGSIMCFFVQGQGNGAALQIILFRVIQAVGGAFLMANSAAILTDAFPPEQRGFAMGVNQIGVLAGMFAGLLVGGVLAAIDWRAVFLVSVPFGIFGTVWAYLMLHETATIRKHQRLDIPGNVLFALGLVLVLVGFTYAIQPYGNSSMGWGNPSVICEVGAGVLLLVLFVIVEGHVPDPMFRLELFRIRMFTAGNLAGFFSSLARGGLQFILIVWLQGIWLPLHGIAFQDAPLWAAICMLPMTIGFLIAGPLCGHLSDRFGARYFSTGGMILSAVAFAVFLLVPADFEYLPFGLLLLALGIGQGSFAAPNTASIMNAVPPEQRGASSGMRATFQNVAQSLSMTLIFTLVIAGLSARLPGAMYSHLTAAGTPGDLATKLSGIPPSGALFAAFLGYNPMATLIPANVLATLSSSTQTTILSNSFFPQLLAGPFLDGLRIAFMVCVVLSIAAAAASWMRGRRYIHDFEVASAQAGSLGEPVAVVEGSAIVPAGE
;
A
#
# COMPACT_ATOMS: atom_id res chain seq x y z
N MET A 1 -16.71 -42.45 6.13
CA MET A 1 -18.07 -42.35 6.68
C MET A 1 -18.18 -41.40 7.89
N MET A 2 -17.11 -40.65 8.28
CA MET A 2 -17.17 -39.70 9.42
C MET A 2 -17.25 -38.22 9.03
N ALA A 3 -17.31 -37.88 7.73
CA ALA A 3 -17.35 -36.50 7.24
C ALA A 3 -18.77 -35.86 7.19
N THR A 4 -19.83 -36.65 7.32
CA THR A 4 -21.22 -36.19 7.07
C THR A 4 -21.93 -35.56 8.26
N GLY A 5 -21.43 -35.72 9.48
CA GLY A 5 -22.08 -35.23 10.69
C GLY A 5 -21.75 -33.76 11.05
N ARG A 6 -20.54 -33.26 10.65
CA ARG A 6 -20.07 -31.91 10.97
C ARG A 6 -20.59 -30.88 9.96
N GLN A 7 -20.77 -31.28 8.70
CA GLN A 7 -21.34 -30.43 7.66
C GLN A 7 -22.79 -30.03 7.93
N ARG A 8 -23.58 -30.85 8.67
CA ARG A 8 -24.97 -30.55 9.00
C ARG A 8 -25.18 -29.47 10.07
N ARG A 9 -24.19 -29.18 10.92
CA ARG A 9 -24.32 -28.13 11.96
C ARG A 9 -23.97 -26.73 11.48
N LEU A 10 -23.24 -26.59 10.37
CA LEU A 10 -22.88 -25.31 9.75
C LEU A 10 -23.77 -24.98 8.53
N ALA A 11 -24.77 -25.81 8.24
CA ALA A 11 -25.74 -25.68 7.14
C ALA A 11 -26.66 -24.44 7.24
N HIS A 12 -26.48 -23.56 8.26
CA HIS A 12 -27.21 -22.30 8.41
C HIS A 12 -26.42 -21.04 8.02
N ILE A 13 -25.09 -21.15 7.71
CA ILE A 13 -24.32 -19.99 7.28
C ILE A 13 -24.19 -20.05 5.77
N ASP A 14 -24.74 -19.05 5.09
CA ASP A 14 -24.53 -18.90 3.63
C ASP A 14 -23.05 -18.88 3.29
N TYR A 15 -22.63 -19.61 2.27
CA TYR A 15 -21.23 -19.69 1.80
C TYR A 15 -20.57 -18.32 1.58
N LYS A 16 -21.35 -17.33 1.14
CA LYS A 16 -20.86 -15.96 0.92
C LYS A 16 -20.22 -15.35 2.18
N TRP A 17 -20.76 -15.63 3.37
CA TRP A 17 -20.21 -15.11 4.63
C TRP A 17 -18.93 -15.81 5.05
N ILE A 18 -18.81 -17.11 4.72
CA ILE A 18 -17.59 -17.89 4.92
C ILE A 18 -16.48 -17.34 4.01
N ALA A 19 -16.79 -17.12 2.74
CA ALA A 19 -15.88 -16.53 1.78
C ALA A 19 -15.42 -15.12 2.22
N LEU A 20 -16.38 -14.27 2.68
CA LEU A 20 -16.08 -12.92 3.15
C LEU A 20 -15.16 -12.93 4.37
N SER A 21 -15.49 -13.72 5.39
CA SER A 21 -14.68 -13.76 6.63
C SER A 21 -13.25 -14.27 6.36
N ASN A 22 -13.10 -15.29 5.52
CA ASN A 22 -11.80 -15.84 5.20
C ASN A 22 -10.96 -14.89 4.32
N THR A 23 -11.56 -14.30 3.28
CA THR A 23 -10.85 -13.35 2.42
C THR A 23 -10.48 -12.07 3.18
N THR A 24 -11.33 -11.60 4.08
CA THR A 24 -11.04 -10.47 4.97
C THR A 24 -9.87 -10.79 5.90
N LEU A 25 -9.78 -12.03 6.43
CA LEU A 25 -8.65 -12.48 7.24
C LEU A 25 -7.33 -12.48 6.45
N GLY A 26 -7.34 -12.95 5.20
CA GLY A 26 -6.15 -12.96 4.35
C GLY A 26 -5.63 -11.56 4.03
N ILE A 27 -6.54 -10.64 3.72
CA ILE A 27 -6.19 -9.23 3.45
C ILE A 27 -5.76 -8.50 4.74
N LEU A 28 -6.39 -8.79 5.88
CA LEU A 28 -5.98 -8.30 7.19
C LEU A 28 -4.53 -8.70 7.49
N MET A 29 -4.18 -9.96 7.26
CA MET A 29 -2.82 -10.47 7.47
C MET A 29 -1.80 -9.77 6.57
N ALA A 30 -2.15 -9.49 5.30
CA ALA A 30 -1.28 -8.74 4.39
C ALA A 30 -1.09 -7.28 4.86
N GLY A 31 -2.16 -6.62 5.33
CA GLY A 31 -2.11 -5.27 5.89
C GLY A 31 -1.28 -5.19 7.17
N LEU A 32 -1.46 -6.15 8.07
CA LEU A 32 -0.72 -6.28 9.33
C LEU A 32 0.78 -6.40 9.06
N ASN A 33 1.18 -7.25 8.12
CA ASN A 33 2.60 -7.46 7.79
C ASN A 33 3.30 -6.18 7.31
N GLY A 34 2.62 -5.35 6.51
CA GLY A 34 3.20 -4.10 6.02
C GLY A 34 3.50 -3.11 7.15
N SER A 35 2.58 -2.93 8.07
CA SER A 35 2.69 -1.95 9.15
C SER A 35 3.55 -2.41 10.32
N VAL A 36 3.50 -3.70 10.67
CA VAL A 36 4.37 -4.29 11.71
C VAL A 36 5.83 -4.03 11.39
N LEU A 37 6.26 -4.29 10.17
CA LEU A 37 7.65 -4.05 9.78
C LEU A 37 8.03 -2.58 9.92
N LEU A 38 7.16 -1.70 9.44
CA LEU A 38 7.45 -0.26 9.39
C LEU A 38 7.77 0.30 10.77
N ILE A 39 6.99 -0.07 11.79
CA ILE A 39 7.20 0.39 13.16
C ILE A 39 8.37 -0.31 13.85
N SER A 40 8.62 -1.57 13.50
CA SER A 40 9.65 -2.39 14.15
C SER A 40 11.03 -2.25 13.51
N LEU A 41 11.14 -1.54 12.40
CA LEU A 41 12.38 -1.41 11.63
C LEU A 41 13.58 -0.96 12.48
N PRO A 42 13.47 0.08 13.33
CA PRO A 42 14.59 0.49 14.20
C PRO A 42 15.02 -0.60 15.19
N ALA A 43 14.06 -1.37 15.72
CA ALA A 43 14.35 -2.48 16.65
C ALA A 43 15.01 -3.65 15.91
N ILE A 44 14.59 -3.95 14.68
CA ILE A 44 15.20 -4.99 13.83
C ILE A 44 16.66 -4.62 13.55
N PHE A 45 16.94 -3.39 13.11
CA PHE A 45 18.32 -2.96 12.81
C PHE A 45 19.23 -3.02 14.02
N ARG A 46 18.77 -2.54 15.17
CA ARG A 46 19.51 -2.70 16.43
C ARG A 46 19.74 -4.16 16.79
N GLY A 47 18.72 -5.01 16.59
CA GLY A 47 18.78 -6.43 16.92
C GLY A 47 19.73 -7.25 16.05
N ILE A 48 19.91 -6.87 14.78
CA ILE A 48 20.87 -7.50 13.86
C ILE A 48 22.24 -6.79 13.86
N GLY A 49 22.39 -5.66 14.56
CA GLY A 49 23.64 -4.92 14.64
C GLY A 49 24.05 -4.22 13.33
N VAL A 50 23.08 -3.73 12.54
CA VAL A 50 23.28 -2.95 11.31
C VAL A 50 22.92 -1.50 11.58
N ASP A 51 23.79 -0.55 11.23
CA ASP A 51 23.51 0.88 11.30
C ASP A 51 22.95 1.37 9.93
N PRO A 52 21.65 1.64 9.83
CA PRO A 52 21.03 2.03 8.56
C PRO A 52 21.54 3.37 8.00
N LEU A 53 22.29 4.15 8.78
CA LEU A 53 22.88 5.41 8.37
C LEU A 53 24.36 5.27 7.96
N ALA A 54 24.97 4.11 8.19
CA ALA A 54 26.31 3.82 7.72
C ALA A 54 26.36 3.70 6.19
N PRO A 55 27.44 4.17 5.55
CA PRO A 55 27.60 4.05 4.10
C PRO A 55 27.49 2.60 3.62
N GLY A 56 26.54 2.33 2.69
CA GLY A 56 26.29 1.01 2.12
C GLY A 56 25.34 0.10 2.93
N GLU A 57 24.94 0.48 4.14
CA GLU A 57 24.00 -0.30 4.95
C GLU A 57 22.54 0.20 4.80
N SER A 58 22.34 1.41 4.31
CA SER A 58 21.01 1.97 3.98
C SER A 58 20.23 1.14 2.96
N ASP A 59 20.91 0.39 2.09
CA ASP A 59 20.30 -0.48 1.08
C ASP A 59 19.46 -1.58 1.71
N TYR A 60 19.93 -2.17 2.82
CA TYR A 60 19.18 -3.19 3.53
C TYR A 60 17.84 -2.68 4.04
N MET A 61 17.81 -1.42 4.51
CA MET A 61 16.58 -0.76 4.94
C MET A 61 15.58 -0.64 3.78
N LEU A 62 16.04 -0.14 2.64
CA LEU A 62 15.20 -0.01 1.46
C LEU A 62 14.67 -1.37 0.98
N TRP A 63 15.53 -2.38 0.88
CA TRP A 63 15.12 -3.70 0.45
C TRP A 63 14.17 -4.42 1.43
N MET A 64 14.34 -4.22 2.73
CA MET A 64 13.39 -4.74 3.72
C MET A 64 12.00 -4.12 3.55
N LEU A 65 11.90 -2.82 3.24
CA LEU A 65 10.63 -2.13 3.03
C LEU A 65 10.02 -2.46 1.65
N VAL A 66 10.82 -2.29 0.60
CA VAL A 66 10.34 -2.33 -0.79
C VAL A 66 10.28 -3.75 -1.35
N GLY A 67 11.19 -4.64 -0.94
CA GLY A 67 11.33 -5.98 -1.52
C GLY A 67 10.04 -6.81 -1.48
N TYR A 68 9.31 -6.79 -0.37
CA TYR A 68 8.01 -7.46 -0.26
C TYR A 68 6.99 -6.89 -1.26
N THR A 69 6.86 -5.57 -1.33
CA THR A 69 5.90 -4.90 -2.21
C THR A 69 6.25 -5.09 -3.67
N LEU A 70 7.55 -5.03 -4.00
CA LEU A 70 8.09 -5.26 -5.34
C LEU A 70 7.73 -6.67 -5.85
N VAL A 71 8.07 -7.70 -5.07
CA VAL A 71 7.79 -9.09 -5.44
C VAL A 71 6.29 -9.36 -5.51
N THR A 72 5.52 -8.84 -4.55
CA THR A 72 4.07 -8.96 -4.56
C THR A 72 3.48 -8.32 -5.83
N ALA A 73 3.84 -7.08 -6.15
CA ALA A 73 3.34 -6.37 -7.33
C ALA A 73 3.66 -7.12 -8.64
N THR A 74 4.86 -7.66 -8.74
CA THR A 74 5.34 -8.41 -9.90
C THR A 74 4.57 -9.72 -10.10
N LEU A 75 4.25 -10.43 -9.02
CA LEU A 75 3.61 -11.73 -9.09
C LEU A 75 2.07 -11.69 -9.14
N LEU A 76 1.43 -10.55 -8.84
CA LEU A 76 -0.02 -10.46 -8.71
C LEU A 76 -0.78 -10.93 -9.96
N VAL A 77 -0.35 -10.51 -11.15
CA VAL A 77 -1.01 -10.90 -12.41
C VAL A 77 -0.80 -12.38 -12.68
N THR A 78 0.44 -12.85 -12.53
CA THR A 78 0.79 -14.27 -12.66
C THR A 78 -0.02 -15.12 -11.69
N ALA A 79 -0.09 -14.70 -10.42
CA ALA A 79 -0.86 -15.39 -9.38
C ALA A 79 -2.35 -15.47 -9.74
N GLY A 80 -2.93 -14.38 -10.24
CA GLY A 80 -4.32 -14.36 -10.71
C GLY A 80 -4.55 -15.32 -11.88
N ARG A 81 -3.66 -15.32 -12.87
CA ARG A 81 -3.75 -16.21 -14.03
C ARG A 81 -3.60 -17.69 -13.66
N VAL A 82 -2.59 -18.00 -12.85
CA VAL A 82 -2.36 -19.36 -12.34
C VAL A 82 -3.58 -19.84 -11.55
N SER A 83 -4.22 -18.94 -10.80
CA SER A 83 -5.42 -19.26 -10.04
C SER A 83 -6.64 -19.55 -10.90
N ASP A 84 -6.82 -18.87 -12.02
CA ASP A 84 -7.88 -19.19 -13.00
C ASP A 84 -7.66 -20.56 -13.68
N MET A 85 -6.39 -21.01 -13.79
CA MET A 85 -6.03 -22.32 -14.37
C MET A 85 -6.14 -23.49 -13.40
N TYR A 86 -5.72 -23.30 -12.15
CA TYR A 86 -5.56 -24.38 -11.17
C TYR A 86 -6.58 -24.34 -10.02
N GLY A 87 -7.38 -23.28 -9.95
CA GLY A 87 -8.41 -23.05 -8.92
C GLY A 87 -8.03 -21.93 -7.96
N ARG A 88 -8.95 -20.98 -7.79
CA ARG A 88 -8.75 -19.77 -6.98
C ARG A 88 -8.62 -20.08 -5.50
N VAL A 89 -9.47 -20.96 -4.97
CA VAL A 89 -9.47 -21.37 -3.56
C VAL A 89 -8.21 -22.17 -3.23
N ARG A 90 -7.76 -23.04 -4.14
CA ARG A 90 -6.53 -23.83 -3.93
C ARG A 90 -5.30 -22.94 -3.81
N LEU A 91 -5.14 -22.00 -4.75
CA LEU A 91 -3.99 -21.09 -4.76
C LEU A 91 -4.08 -20.07 -3.62
N TYR A 92 -5.28 -19.63 -3.27
CA TYR A 92 -5.53 -18.78 -2.12
C TYR A 92 -5.09 -19.46 -0.82
N ASN A 93 -5.44 -20.73 -0.62
CA ASN A 93 -5.02 -21.52 0.54
C ASN A 93 -3.50 -21.77 0.56
N ALA A 94 -2.90 -22.08 -0.58
CA ALA A 94 -1.45 -22.15 -0.72
C ALA A 94 -0.77 -20.81 -0.34
N GLY A 95 -1.43 -19.69 -0.68
CA GLY A 95 -0.99 -18.35 -0.29
C GLY A 95 -0.87 -18.18 1.23
N PHE A 96 -1.87 -18.61 2.00
CA PHE A 96 -1.78 -18.62 3.47
C PHE A 96 -0.59 -19.44 3.98
N ALA A 97 -0.43 -20.67 3.47
CA ALA A 97 0.64 -21.57 3.90
C ALA A 97 2.03 -21.00 3.60
N ILE A 98 2.25 -20.49 2.37
CA ILE A 98 3.54 -19.91 1.95
C ILE A 98 3.84 -18.64 2.75
N PHE A 99 2.84 -17.77 2.95
CA PHE A 99 2.99 -16.55 3.75
C PHE A 99 3.38 -16.86 5.19
N THR A 100 2.70 -17.84 5.80
CA THR A 100 2.97 -18.28 7.17
C THR A 100 4.36 -18.88 7.30
N LEU A 101 4.77 -19.71 6.32
CA LEU A 101 6.12 -20.28 6.28
C LEU A 101 7.18 -19.17 6.23
N GLY A 102 7.02 -18.18 5.32
CA GLY A 102 7.93 -17.05 5.23
C GLY A 102 8.01 -16.25 6.54
N SER A 103 6.87 -16.07 7.24
CA SER A 103 6.82 -15.42 8.55
C SER A 103 7.58 -16.18 9.63
N ILE A 104 7.43 -17.51 9.67
CA ILE A 104 8.15 -18.39 10.59
C ILE A 104 9.65 -18.35 10.29
N MET A 105 10.05 -18.38 9.01
CA MET A 105 11.45 -18.27 8.62
C MET A 105 12.07 -16.93 9.08
N CYS A 106 11.35 -15.82 8.94
CA CYS A 106 11.82 -14.52 9.45
C CYS A 106 12.04 -14.51 10.97
N PHE A 107 11.22 -15.23 11.74
CA PHE A 107 11.43 -15.37 13.19
C PHE A 107 12.71 -16.14 13.53
N PHE A 108 13.06 -17.15 12.74
CA PHE A 108 14.24 -17.99 12.96
C PHE A 108 15.54 -17.45 12.34
N VAL A 109 15.58 -16.18 11.94
CA VAL A 109 16.81 -15.54 11.41
C VAL A 109 17.93 -15.63 12.43
N GLN A 110 19.09 -16.10 11.99
CA GLN A 110 20.28 -16.30 12.81
C GLN A 110 21.43 -15.38 12.37
N GLY A 111 22.33 -15.12 13.33
CA GLY A 111 23.50 -14.27 13.08
C GLY A 111 23.22 -12.77 13.28
N GLN A 112 24.19 -11.95 12.86
CA GLN A 112 24.18 -10.49 12.94
C GLN A 112 24.75 -9.89 11.65
N GLY A 113 24.63 -8.56 11.50
CA GLY A 113 25.16 -7.83 10.36
C GLY A 113 24.43 -8.12 9.06
N ASN A 114 25.13 -7.93 7.96
CA ASN A 114 24.62 -8.03 6.60
C ASN A 114 24.04 -9.40 6.25
N GLY A 115 24.57 -10.47 6.84
CA GLY A 115 24.05 -11.83 6.64
C GLY A 115 22.64 -12.03 7.21
N ALA A 116 22.35 -11.49 8.38
CA ALA A 116 21.02 -11.53 8.98
C ALA A 116 20.04 -10.65 8.19
N ALA A 117 20.48 -9.47 7.76
CA ALA A 117 19.69 -8.56 6.93
C ALA A 117 19.27 -9.24 5.61
N LEU A 118 20.20 -9.90 4.92
CA LEU A 118 19.93 -10.63 3.68
C LEU A 118 18.96 -11.79 3.91
N GLN A 119 19.10 -12.56 5.01
CA GLN A 119 18.15 -13.62 5.36
C GLN A 119 16.73 -13.07 5.50
N ILE A 120 16.54 -11.95 6.23
CA ILE A 120 15.23 -11.32 6.38
C ILE A 120 14.66 -10.97 5.01
N ILE A 121 15.45 -10.32 4.14
CA ILE A 121 15.00 -9.93 2.79
C ILE A 121 14.55 -11.16 1.99
N LEU A 122 15.35 -12.24 1.97
CA LEU A 122 15.02 -13.45 1.22
C LEU A 122 13.76 -14.14 1.77
N PHE A 123 13.59 -14.22 3.08
CA PHE A 123 12.41 -14.82 3.69
C PHE A 123 11.15 -13.97 3.46
N ARG A 124 11.31 -12.64 3.39
CA ARG A 124 10.23 -11.74 2.98
C ARG A 124 9.85 -11.90 1.51
N VAL A 125 10.77 -12.26 0.62
CA VAL A 125 10.44 -12.64 -0.77
C VAL A 125 9.52 -13.86 -0.77
N ILE A 126 9.80 -14.90 0.04
CA ILE A 126 8.91 -16.07 0.17
C ILE A 126 7.53 -15.63 0.70
N GLN A 127 7.50 -14.79 1.71
CA GLN A 127 6.27 -14.23 2.27
C GLN A 127 5.47 -13.45 1.21
N ALA A 128 6.14 -12.69 0.34
CA ALA A 128 5.54 -11.91 -0.73
C ALA A 128 4.86 -12.78 -1.79
N VAL A 129 5.42 -13.95 -2.11
CA VAL A 129 4.77 -14.94 -2.99
C VAL A 129 3.42 -15.36 -2.42
N GLY A 130 3.36 -15.70 -1.13
CA GLY A 130 2.11 -16.00 -0.44
C GLY A 130 1.12 -14.82 -0.46
N GLY A 131 1.61 -13.62 -0.19
CA GLY A 131 0.84 -12.37 -0.24
C GLY A 131 0.22 -12.11 -1.62
N ALA A 132 0.96 -12.38 -2.70
CA ALA A 132 0.46 -12.25 -4.06
C ALA A 132 -0.74 -13.17 -4.34
N PHE A 133 -0.68 -14.45 -3.92
CA PHE A 133 -1.81 -15.37 -4.05
C PHE A 133 -3.03 -14.93 -3.24
N LEU A 134 -2.83 -14.43 -2.02
CA LEU A 134 -3.92 -13.93 -1.19
C LEU A 134 -4.59 -12.71 -1.81
N MET A 135 -3.81 -11.72 -2.25
CA MET A 135 -4.33 -10.46 -2.79
C MET A 135 -4.97 -10.64 -4.17
N ALA A 136 -4.37 -11.43 -5.05
CA ALA A 136 -4.90 -11.67 -6.39
C ALA A 136 -6.26 -12.37 -6.36
N ASN A 137 -6.48 -13.29 -5.43
CA ASN A 137 -7.68 -14.11 -5.40
C ASN A 137 -8.80 -13.57 -4.50
N SER A 138 -8.49 -12.70 -3.52
CA SER A 138 -9.48 -12.20 -2.54
C SER A 138 -10.72 -11.60 -3.21
N ALA A 139 -10.53 -10.63 -4.11
CA ALA A 139 -11.65 -9.98 -4.79
C ALA A 139 -12.37 -10.93 -5.78
N ALA A 140 -11.65 -11.85 -6.41
CA ALA A 140 -12.23 -12.83 -7.32
C ALA A 140 -13.14 -13.81 -6.60
N ILE A 141 -12.69 -14.39 -5.48
CA ILE A 141 -13.48 -15.30 -4.62
C ILE A 141 -14.75 -14.61 -4.11
N LEU A 142 -14.66 -13.35 -3.66
CA LEU A 142 -15.81 -12.58 -3.22
C LEU A 142 -16.80 -12.33 -4.36
N THR A 143 -16.31 -11.99 -5.55
CA THR A 143 -17.18 -11.76 -6.72
C THR A 143 -17.91 -13.01 -7.14
N ASP A 144 -17.31 -14.19 -6.98
CA ASP A 144 -17.94 -15.48 -7.28
C ASP A 144 -18.94 -15.90 -6.20
N ALA A 145 -18.68 -15.54 -4.93
CA ALA A 145 -19.52 -15.93 -3.80
C ALA A 145 -20.74 -15.02 -3.59
N PHE A 146 -20.68 -13.75 -4.02
CA PHE A 146 -21.73 -12.75 -3.79
C PHE A 146 -22.50 -12.43 -5.08
N PRO A 147 -23.84 -12.28 -4.97
CA PRO A 147 -24.64 -11.78 -6.08
C PRO A 147 -24.24 -10.32 -6.41
N PRO A 148 -24.45 -9.88 -7.67
CA PRO A 148 -24.01 -8.55 -8.15
C PRO A 148 -24.45 -7.38 -7.28
N GLU A 149 -25.64 -7.48 -6.66
CA GLU A 149 -26.26 -6.44 -5.82
C GLU A 149 -25.62 -6.30 -4.43
N GLN A 150 -24.75 -7.24 -4.04
CA GLN A 150 -24.11 -7.27 -2.72
C GLN A 150 -22.57 -7.21 -2.81
N ARG A 151 -21.99 -7.18 -4.02
CA ARG A 151 -20.55 -7.19 -4.23
C ARG A 151 -19.87 -5.94 -3.69
N GLY A 152 -20.49 -4.76 -3.84
CA GLY A 152 -19.97 -3.51 -3.30
C GLY A 152 -19.84 -3.55 -1.79
N PHE A 153 -20.86 -4.04 -1.09
CA PHE A 153 -20.81 -4.25 0.36
C PHE A 153 -19.68 -5.23 0.74
N ALA A 154 -19.61 -6.38 0.08
CA ALA A 154 -18.59 -7.39 0.36
C ALA A 154 -17.15 -6.86 0.15
N MET A 155 -16.93 -6.11 -0.93
CA MET A 155 -15.64 -5.45 -1.19
C MET A 155 -15.34 -4.37 -0.14
N GLY A 156 -16.35 -3.64 0.33
CA GLY A 156 -16.21 -2.66 1.41
C GLY A 156 -15.74 -3.30 2.70
N VAL A 157 -16.39 -4.39 3.13
CA VAL A 157 -15.98 -5.15 4.32
C VAL A 157 -14.59 -5.75 4.16
N ASN A 158 -14.26 -6.29 2.99
CA ASN A 158 -12.93 -6.82 2.72
C ASN A 158 -11.84 -5.75 2.83
N GLN A 159 -12.10 -4.52 2.35
CA GLN A 159 -11.17 -3.39 2.47
C GLN A 159 -10.96 -2.93 3.93
N ILE A 160 -11.95 -3.14 4.81
CA ILE A 160 -11.77 -2.94 6.26
C ILE A 160 -10.66 -3.84 6.79
N GLY A 161 -10.56 -5.08 6.32
CA GLY A 161 -9.52 -6.01 6.72
C GLY A 161 -8.11 -5.46 6.51
N VAL A 162 -7.85 -4.75 5.40
CA VAL A 162 -6.55 -4.11 5.14
C VAL A 162 -6.21 -3.11 6.23
N LEU A 163 -7.13 -2.19 6.51
CA LEU A 163 -6.89 -1.09 7.47
C LEU A 163 -6.84 -1.59 8.90
N ALA A 164 -7.75 -2.50 9.28
CA ALA A 164 -7.72 -3.14 10.59
C ALA A 164 -6.38 -3.88 10.79
N GLY A 165 -5.90 -4.57 9.76
CA GLY A 165 -4.59 -5.20 9.76
C GLY A 165 -3.45 -4.20 9.92
N MET A 166 -3.46 -3.12 9.14
CA MET A 166 -2.44 -2.06 9.24
C MET A 166 -2.40 -1.44 10.64
N PHE A 167 -3.56 -1.13 11.20
CA PHE A 167 -3.65 -0.54 12.53
C PHE A 167 -3.22 -1.53 13.63
N ALA A 168 -3.75 -2.75 13.59
CA ALA A 168 -3.34 -3.80 14.53
C ALA A 168 -1.83 -4.07 14.46
N GLY A 169 -1.26 -4.03 13.23
CA GLY A 169 0.15 -4.21 13.01
C GLY A 169 1.01 -3.11 13.65
N LEU A 170 0.58 -1.84 13.58
CA LEU A 170 1.28 -0.75 14.24
C LEU A 170 1.29 -0.95 15.77
N LEU A 171 0.14 -1.25 16.37
CA LEU A 171 0.03 -1.44 17.81
C LEU A 171 0.82 -2.66 18.30
N VAL A 172 0.54 -3.83 17.72
CA VAL A 172 1.16 -5.09 18.15
C VAL A 172 2.64 -5.10 17.79
N GLY A 173 3.00 -4.54 16.62
CA GLY A 173 4.39 -4.42 16.19
C GLY A 173 5.21 -3.54 17.12
N GLY A 174 4.66 -2.40 17.57
CA GLY A 174 5.32 -1.53 18.55
C GLY A 174 5.58 -2.22 19.88
N VAL A 175 4.59 -2.94 20.41
CA VAL A 175 4.73 -3.68 21.68
C VAL A 175 5.73 -4.83 21.55
N LEU A 176 5.63 -5.63 20.51
CA LEU A 176 6.51 -6.80 20.33
C LEU A 176 7.95 -6.40 20.01
N ALA A 177 8.14 -5.33 19.25
CA ALA A 177 9.47 -4.81 18.94
C ALA A 177 10.25 -4.36 20.19
N ALA A 178 9.53 -3.92 21.25
CA ALA A 178 10.13 -3.56 22.54
C ALA A 178 10.56 -4.79 23.36
N ILE A 179 9.94 -5.96 23.14
CA ILE A 179 10.25 -7.22 23.85
C ILE A 179 11.31 -8.00 23.10
N ASP A 180 11.05 -8.36 21.87
CA ASP A 180 11.95 -9.05 20.95
C ASP A 180 11.58 -8.69 19.49
N TRP A 181 12.53 -8.11 18.75
CA TRP A 181 12.32 -7.74 17.37
C TRP A 181 11.93 -8.93 16.47
N ARG A 182 12.33 -10.14 16.81
CA ARG A 182 11.95 -11.35 16.05
C ARG A 182 10.47 -11.68 16.20
N ALA A 183 9.90 -11.42 17.38
CA ALA A 183 8.50 -11.74 17.68
C ALA A 183 7.52 -10.98 16.77
N VAL A 184 7.93 -9.86 16.15
CA VAL A 184 7.10 -9.10 15.22
C VAL A 184 6.68 -9.93 14.01
N PHE A 185 7.50 -10.87 13.57
CA PHE A 185 7.19 -11.75 12.44
C PHE A 185 6.18 -12.85 12.82
N LEU A 186 6.08 -13.22 14.10
CA LEU A 186 5.12 -14.21 14.58
C LEU A 186 3.67 -13.68 14.62
N VAL A 187 3.46 -12.36 14.58
CA VAL A 187 2.11 -11.77 14.65
C VAL A 187 1.19 -12.34 13.60
N SER A 188 1.66 -12.54 12.39
CA SER A 188 0.87 -13.07 11.28
C SER A 188 0.68 -14.60 11.32
N VAL A 189 1.50 -15.32 12.09
CA VAL A 189 1.50 -16.80 12.10
C VAL A 189 0.19 -17.41 12.62
N PRO A 190 -0.38 -16.97 13.76
CA PRO A 190 -1.67 -17.48 14.22
C PRO A 190 -2.79 -17.27 13.19
N PHE A 191 -2.85 -16.09 12.57
CA PHE A 191 -3.82 -15.77 11.53
C PHE A 191 -3.61 -16.63 10.28
N GLY A 192 -2.35 -16.87 9.90
CA GLY A 192 -2.00 -17.68 8.75
C GLY A 192 -2.35 -19.16 8.95
N ILE A 193 -2.06 -19.75 10.11
CA ILE A 193 -2.44 -21.13 10.46
C ILE A 193 -3.97 -21.26 10.49
N PHE A 194 -4.65 -20.36 11.20
CA PHE A 194 -6.11 -20.36 11.28
C PHE A 194 -6.73 -20.17 9.90
N GLY A 195 -6.25 -19.22 9.09
CA GLY A 195 -6.73 -18.97 7.73
C GLY A 195 -6.52 -20.18 6.81
N THR A 196 -5.36 -20.85 6.88
CA THR A 196 -5.09 -22.07 6.12
C THR A 196 -6.08 -23.17 6.45
N VAL A 197 -6.25 -23.47 7.75
CA VAL A 197 -7.18 -24.52 8.20
C VAL A 197 -8.63 -24.18 7.85
N TRP A 198 -9.04 -22.94 8.09
CA TRP A 198 -10.38 -22.46 7.77
C TRP A 198 -10.67 -22.53 6.26
N ALA A 199 -9.74 -22.02 5.41
CA ALA A 199 -9.89 -22.08 3.97
C ALA A 199 -9.96 -23.52 3.47
N TYR A 200 -9.11 -24.41 3.98
CA TYR A 200 -9.09 -25.81 3.59
C TYR A 200 -10.38 -26.55 3.94
N LEU A 201 -10.98 -26.25 5.10
CA LEU A 201 -12.17 -26.95 5.58
C LEU A 201 -13.48 -26.40 5.02
N MET A 202 -13.54 -25.08 4.69
CA MET A 202 -14.80 -24.39 4.46
C MET A 202 -14.92 -23.75 3.07
N LEU A 203 -13.81 -23.35 2.44
CA LEU A 203 -13.86 -22.82 1.09
C LEU A 203 -13.89 -23.95 0.07
N HIS A 204 -14.74 -23.79 -0.93
CA HIS A 204 -14.80 -24.69 -2.09
C HIS A 204 -14.75 -23.91 -3.39
N GLU A 205 -14.23 -24.56 -4.43
CA GLU A 205 -14.08 -23.95 -5.74
C GLU A 205 -15.43 -23.73 -6.39
N THR A 206 -15.76 -22.47 -6.65
CA THR A 206 -17.01 -22.08 -7.35
C THR A 206 -16.74 -21.68 -8.79
N ALA A 207 -15.48 -21.43 -9.14
CA ALA A 207 -15.10 -20.99 -10.48
C ALA A 207 -14.94 -22.16 -11.47
N THR A 208 -15.25 -21.91 -12.74
CA THR A 208 -14.99 -22.85 -13.84
C THR A 208 -13.50 -22.88 -14.15
N ILE A 209 -12.84 -24.01 -13.86
CA ILE A 209 -11.39 -24.18 -14.07
C ILE A 209 -11.09 -24.39 -15.55
N ARG A 210 -10.25 -23.56 -16.15
CA ARG A 210 -9.79 -23.67 -17.54
C ARG A 210 -8.50 -24.48 -17.66
N LYS A 211 -8.59 -25.79 -17.74
CA LYS A 211 -7.44 -26.72 -17.74
C LYS A 211 -6.53 -26.68 -19.00
N HIS A 212 -6.94 -26.06 -20.10
CA HIS A 212 -6.23 -26.12 -21.38
C HIS A 212 -5.50 -24.82 -21.76
N GLN A 213 -5.34 -23.88 -20.85
CA GLN A 213 -4.61 -22.64 -21.12
C GLN A 213 -3.12 -22.80 -20.80
N ARG A 214 -2.26 -22.23 -21.65
CA ARG A 214 -0.81 -22.20 -21.41
C ARG A 214 -0.41 -20.94 -20.65
N LEU A 215 0.62 -21.08 -19.82
CA LEU A 215 1.22 -19.94 -19.14
C LEU A 215 2.12 -19.21 -20.14
N ASP A 216 1.91 -17.93 -20.30
CA ASP A 216 2.79 -17.08 -21.10
C ASP A 216 4.08 -16.77 -20.30
N ILE A 217 5.08 -17.66 -20.45
CA ILE A 217 6.37 -17.49 -19.78
C ILE A 217 7.14 -16.27 -20.29
N PRO A 218 7.25 -16.03 -21.63
CA PRO A 218 7.92 -14.83 -22.13
C PRO A 218 7.31 -13.53 -21.63
N GLY A 219 5.97 -13.39 -21.70
CA GLY A 219 5.28 -12.21 -21.19
C GLY A 219 5.49 -12.02 -19.70
N ASN A 220 5.42 -13.10 -18.90
CA ASN A 220 5.70 -13.04 -17.45
C ASN A 220 7.12 -12.53 -17.16
N VAL A 221 8.13 -13.04 -17.87
CA VAL A 221 9.54 -12.64 -17.65
C VAL A 221 9.75 -11.18 -18.05
N LEU A 222 9.23 -10.75 -19.22
CA LEU A 222 9.34 -9.36 -19.67
C LEU A 222 8.65 -8.39 -18.70
N PHE A 223 7.45 -8.74 -18.26
CA PHE A 223 6.69 -7.95 -17.28
C PHE A 223 7.42 -7.88 -15.94
N ALA A 224 7.84 -9.03 -15.40
CA ALA A 224 8.50 -9.12 -14.11
C ALA A 224 9.81 -8.34 -14.10
N LEU A 225 10.70 -8.56 -15.07
CA LEU A 225 11.97 -7.86 -15.16
C LEU A 225 11.77 -6.36 -15.43
N GLY A 226 10.87 -6.00 -16.33
CA GLY A 226 10.56 -4.61 -16.64
C GLY A 226 10.03 -3.87 -15.43
N LEU A 227 9.09 -4.46 -14.69
CA LEU A 227 8.53 -3.85 -13.48
C LEU A 227 9.57 -3.75 -12.35
N VAL A 228 10.36 -4.81 -12.14
CA VAL A 228 11.45 -4.81 -11.14
C VAL A 228 12.44 -3.69 -11.44
N LEU A 229 12.93 -3.57 -12.67
CA LEU A 229 13.90 -2.52 -13.04
C LEU A 229 13.34 -1.12 -12.84
N VAL A 230 12.08 -0.87 -13.25
CA VAL A 230 11.43 0.43 -13.01
C VAL A 230 11.35 0.74 -11.53
N LEU A 231 10.83 -0.18 -10.71
CA LEU A 231 10.62 0.05 -9.27
C LEU A 231 11.94 0.13 -8.50
N VAL A 232 12.95 -0.63 -8.88
CA VAL A 232 14.31 -0.55 -8.31
C VAL A 232 14.94 0.80 -8.65
N GLY A 233 14.93 1.19 -9.93
CA GLY A 233 15.45 2.48 -10.35
C GLY A 233 14.77 3.66 -9.63
N PHE A 234 13.44 3.62 -9.48
CA PHE A 234 12.72 4.63 -8.69
C PHE A 234 13.11 4.60 -7.21
N THR A 235 13.39 3.43 -6.63
CA THR A 235 13.81 3.30 -5.23
C THR A 235 15.19 3.91 -5.01
N TYR A 236 16.14 3.65 -5.91
CA TYR A 236 17.48 4.23 -5.83
C TYR A 236 17.54 5.71 -6.23
N ALA A 237 16.55 6.20 -6.99
CA ALA A 237 16.44 7.63 -7.32
C ALA A 237 16.25 8.54 -6.09
N ILE A 238 15.77 7.99 -4.96
CA ILE A 238 15.62 8.75 -3.69
C ILE A 238 16.96 8.97 -3.00
N GLN A 239 17.97 8.13 -3.25
CA GLN A 239 19.29 8.22 -2.62
C GLN A 239 20.13 9.35 -3.20
N PRO A 240 21.00 10.00 -2.41
CA PRO A 240 21.93 11.01 -2.92
C PRO A 240 22.92 10.41 -3.94
N TYR A 241 23.25 11.19 -4.98
CA TYR A 241 24.26 10.81 -5.95
C TYR A 241 25.17 11.98 -6.32
N GLY A 242 26.46 11.81 -6.14
CA GLY A 242 27.45 12.89 -6.35
C GLY A 242 27.15 14.08 -5.45
N ASN A 243 27.02 15.28 -6.03
CA ASN A 243 26.67 16.51 -5.31
C ASN A 243 25.15 16.78 -5.26
N SER A 244 24.34 15.87 -5.82
CA SER A 244 22.89 16.03 -5.84
C SER A 244 22.26 15.35 -4.63
N SER A 245 21.23 15.96 -4.06
CA SER A 245 20.45 15.41 -2.94
C SER A 245 19.65 14.17 -3.31
N MET A 246 19.55 13.85 -4.61
CA MET A 246 18.80 12.73 -5.18
C MET A 246 19.54 12.08 -6.34
N GLY A 247 19.26 10.79 -6.60
CA GLY A 247 19.91 9.96 -7.59
C GLY A 247 19.29 9.98 -9.00
N TRP A 248 18.39 10.91 -9.32
CA TRP A 248 17.79 10.98 -10.66
C TRP A 248 18.78 11.17 -11.80
N GLY A 249 19.96 11.79 -11.53
CA GLY A 249 21.07 11.92 -12.46
C GLY A 249 22.03 10.74 -12.47
N ASN A 250 21.81 9.70 -11.67
CA ASN A 250 22.67 8.52 -11.63
C ASN A 250 22.50 7.70 -12.91
N PRO A 251 23.57 7.41 -13.68
CA PRO A 251 23.48 6.60 -14.88
C PRO A 251 22.85 5.23 -14.66
N SER A 252 23.09 4.58 -13.52
CA SER A 252 22.47 3.29 -13.19
C SER A 252 20.95 3.41 -13.09
N VAL A 253 20.43 4.44 -12.40
CA VAL A 253 19.00 4.72 -12.27
C VAL A 253 18.35 4.97 -13.63
N ILE A 254 19.00 5.77 -14.47
CA ILE A 254 18.52 6.08 -15.82
C ILE A 254 18.50 4.81 -16.68
N CYS A 255 19.55 3.99 -16.61
CA CYS A 255 19.61 2.70 -17.33
C CYS A 255 18.54 1.71 -16.82
N GLU A 256 18.36 1.59 -15.52
CA GLU A 256 17.36 0.70 -14.91
C GLU A 256 15.94 1.10 -15.32
N VAL A 257 15.59 2.38 -15.15
CA VAL A 257 14.26 2.87 -15.55
C VAL A 257 14.07 2.77 -17.06
N GLY A 258 15.07 3.15 -17.86
CA GLY A 258 14.99 3.09 -19.32
C GLY A 258 14.85 1.65 -19.85
N ALA A 259 15.67 0.73 -19.34
CA ALA A 259 15.59 -0.69 -19.69
C ALA A 259 14.26 -1.30 -19.20
N GLY A 260 13.82 -0.95 -17.99
CA GLY A 260 12.56 -1.42 -17.47
C GLY A 260 11.35 -0.96 -18.30
N VAL A 261 11.30 0.31 -18.68
CA VAL A 261 10.27 0.83 -19.59
C VAL A 261 10.31 0.15 -20.94
N LEU A 262 11.50 -0.06 -21.52
CA LEU A 262 11.66 -0.79 -22.78
C LEU A 262 11.10 -2.21 -22.69
N LEU A 263 11.42 -2.94 -21.61
CA LEU A 263 10.91 -4.30 -21.39
C LEU A 263 9.38 -4.32 -21.22
N LEU A 264 8.79 -3.32 -20.56
CA LEU A 264 7.33 -3.19 -20.43
C LEU A 264 6.66 -2.87 -21.78
N VAL A 265 7.30 -2.07 -22.64
CA VAL A 265 6.82 -1.83 -24.00
C VAL A 265 6.90 -3.12 -24.83
N LEU A 266 8.01 -3.84 -24.77
CA LEU A 266 8.16 -5.15 -25.43
C LEU A 266 7.13 -6.16 -24.90
N PHE A 267 6.87 -6.16 -23.59
CA PHE A 267 5.81 -6.96 -22.98
C PHE A 267 4.45 -6.69 -23.65
N VAL A 268 4.03 -5.43 -23.78
CA VAL A 268 2.75 -5.07 -24.40
C VAL A 268 2.69 -5.54 -25.87
N ILE A 269 3.80 -5.44 -26.60
CA ILE A 269 3.88 -5.90 -27.99
C ILE A 269 3.74 -7.44 -28.06
N VAL A 270 4.49 -8.17 -27.23
CA VAL A 270 4.45 -9.64 -27.18
C VAL A 270 3.06 -10.12 -26.77
N GLU A 271 2.47 -9.52 -25.74
CA GLU A 271 1.14 -9.85 -25.22
C GLU A 271 0.03 -9.70 -26.27
N GLY A 272 0.20 -8.75 -27.21
CA GLY A 272 -0.72 -8.58 -28.34
C GLY A 272 -0.65 -9.69 -29.40
N HIS A 273 0.37 -10.56 -29.37
CA HIS A 273 0.60 -11.62 -30.38
C HIS A 273 0.47 -13.04 -29.81
N VAL A 274 0.42 -13.20 -28.48
CA VAL A 274 0.31 -14.52 -27.83
C VAL A 274 -1.16 -14.98 -27.81
N PRO A 275 -1.46 -16.25 -28.14
CA PRO A 275 -2.83 -16.78 -28.16
C PRO A 275 -3.52 -16.77 -26.80
N ASP A 276 -2.76 -17.07 -25.73
CA ASP A 276 -3.24 -17.12 -24.33
C ASP A 276 -2.52 -16.08 -23.47
N PRO A 277 -2.80 -14.76 -23.66
CA PRO A 277 -2.07 -13.70 -22.98
C PRO A 277 -2.29 -13.73 -21.48
N MET A 278 -1.22 -13.42 -20.71
CA MET A 278 -1.29 -13.22 -19.25
C MET A 278 -2.12 -12.00 -18.90
N PHE A 279 -1.89 -10.93 -19.66
CA PHE A 279 -2.52 -9.62 -19.49
C PHE A 279 -3.51 -9.40 -20.63
N ARG A 280 -4.78 -9.70 -20.40
CA ARG A 280 -5.78 -9.58 -21.46
C ARG A 280 -6.04 -8.14 -21.84
N LEU A 281 -5.32 -7.64 -22.84
CA LEU A 281 -5.45 -6.27 -23.35
C LEU A 281 -6.87 -5.96 -23.86
N GLU A 282 -7.63 -6.99 -24.25
CA GLU A 282 -9.03 -6.85 -24.66
C GLU A 282 -9.93 -6.26 -23.56
N LEU A 283 -9.62 -6.53 -22.28
CA LEU A 283 -10.39 -5.99 -21.15
C LEU A 283 -10.31 -4.46 -21.08
N PHE A 284 -9.24 -3.86 -21.61
CA PHE A 284 -9.14 -2.40 -21.68
C PHE A 284 -10.07 -1.76 -22.72
N ARG A 285 -10.70 -2.55 -23.60
CA ARG A 285 -11.80 -2.07 -24.46
C ARG A 285 -13.08 -1.87 -23.67
N ILE A 286 -13.23 -2.53 -22.51
CA ILE A 286 -14.36 -2.33 -21.62
C ILE A 286 -14.14 -1.01 -20.87
N ARG A 287 -14.94 0.00 -21.20
CA ARG A 287 -14.81 1.36 -20.65
C ARG A 287 -14.82 1.38 -19.12
N MET A 288 -15.66 0.56 -18.49
CA MET A 288 -15.76 0.47 -17.03
C MET A 288 -14.50 -0.11 -16.41
N PHE A 289 -13.90 -1.13 -17.03
CA PHE A 289 -12.66 -1.75 -16.58
C PHE A 289 -11.49 -0.76 -16.67
N THR A 290 -11.32 -0.10 -17.81
CA THR A 290 -10.23 0.85 -18.04
C THR A 290 -10.33 2.08 -17.15
N ALA A 291 -11.49 2.72 -17.12
CA ALA A 291 -11.73 3.90 -16.29
C ALA A 291 -11.59 3.59 -14.79
N GLY A 292 -12.06 2.40 -14.35
CA GLY A 292 -11.91 1.94 -12.98
C GLY A 292 -10.46 1.70 -12.57
N ASN A 293 -9.66 1.04 -13.43
CA ASN A 293 -8.25 0.79 -13.16
C ASN A 293 -7.42 2.09 -13.21
N LEU A 294 -7.70 2.99 -14.15
CA LEU A 294 -7.04 4.29 -14.24
C LEU A 294 -7.34 5.16 -13.00
N ALA A 295 -8.61 5.22 -12.58
CA ALA A 295 -9.00 5.90 -11.37
C ALA A 295 -8.32 5.29 -10.13
N GLY A 296 -8.26 3.95 -10.05
CA GLY A 296 -7.55 3.22 -8.99
C GLY A 296 -6.05 3.51 -8.97
N PHE A 297 -5.42 3.60 -10.13
CA PHE A 297 -4.00 3.95 -10.26
C PHE A 297 -3.72 5.36 -9.73
N PHE A 298 -4.44 6.38 -10.19
CA PHE A 298 -4.26 7.74 -9.70
C PHE A 298 -4.60 7.90 -8.22
N SER A 299 -5.65 7.23 -7.73
CA SER A 299 -6.00 7.23 -6.30
C SER A 299 -4.87 6.62 -5.45
N SER A 300 -4.29 5.50 -5.88
CA SER A 300 -3.18 4.85 -5.17
C SER A 300 -1.90 5.68 -5.24
N LEU A 301 -1.65 6.34 -6.38
CA LEU A 301 -0.52 7.25 -6.56
C LEU A 301 -0.64 8.50 -5.66
N ALA A 302 -1.84 9.01 -5.42
CA ALA A 302 -2.06 10.12 -4.50
C ALA A 302 -1.90 9.73 -3.02
N ARG A 303 -2.18 8.47 -2.66
CA ARG A 303 -2.28 8.02 -1.26
C ARG A 303 -1.01 7.36 -0.73
N GLY A 304 -0.33 6.53 -1.55
CA GLY A 304 0.67 5.57 -1.06
C GLY A 304 1.79 6.20 -0.24
N GLY A 305 2.54 7.13 -0.82
CA GLY A 305 3.65 7.80 -0.13
C GLY A 305 3.20 8.83 0.89
N LEU A 306 2.01 9.44 0.68
CA LEU A 306 1.50 10.46 1.59
C LEU A 306 1.18 9.91 2.97
N GLN A 307 0.58 8.73 3.06
CA GLN A 307 0.28 8.11 4.35
C GLN A 307 1.56 7.91 5.18
N PHE A 308 2.65 7.50 4.54
CA PHE A 308 3.93 7.36 5.20
C PHE A 308 4.49 8.70 5.66
N ILE A 309 4.48 9.72 4.81
CA ILE A 309 5.08 11.02 5.15
C ILE A 309 4.28 11.76 6.22
N LEU A 310 2.95 11.53 6.32
CA LEU A 310 2.14 12.03 7.44
C LEU A 310 2.55 11.38 8.77
N ILE A 311 2.89 10.09 8.76
CA ILE A 311 3.43 9.41 9.95
C ILE A 311 4.79 10.03 10.32
N VAL A 312 5.66 10.28 9.34
CA VAL A 312 6.95 10.96 9.57
C VAL A 312 6.74 12.36 10.16
N TRP A 313 5.79 13.12 9.64
CA TRP A 313 5.45 14.45 10.18
C TRP A 313 5.00 14.37 11.64
N LEU A 314 4.07 13.48 11.95
CA LEU A 314 3.58 13.29 13.33
C LEU A 314 4.69 12.78 14.24
N GLN A 315 5.34 11.68 13.89
CA GLN A 315 6.31 10.97 14.71
C GLN A 315 7.63 11.73 14.86
N GLY A 316 8.13 12.32 13.79
CA GLY A 316 9.45 12.94 13.76
C GLY A 316 9.46 14.43 14.10
N ILE A 317 8.32 15.11 13.99
CA ILE A 317 8.26 16.56 14.14
C ILE A 317 7.19 16.96 15.17
N TRP A 318 5.92 16.72 14.90
CA TRP A 318 4.83 17.30 15.68
C TRP A 318 4.75 16.75 17.12
N LEU A 319 4.80 15.43 17.32
CA LEU A 319 4.72 14.80 18.64
C LEU A 319 5.91 15.17 19.55
N PRO A 320 7.17 15.16 19.07
CA PRO A 320 8.30 15.63 19.88
C PRO A 320 8.19 17.10 20.27
N LEU A 321 7.65 17.97 19.41
CA LEU A 321 7.39 19.38 19.74
C LEU A 321 6.34 19.55 20.85
N HIS A 322 5.41 18.59 20.95
CA HIS A 322 4.37 18.55 22.00
C HIS A 322 4.79 17.73 23.23
N GLY A 323 6.08 17.46 23.41
CA GLY A 323 6.63 16.83 24.62
C GLY A 323 6.49 15.31 24.68
N ILE A 324 6.07 14.66 23.60
CA ILE A 324 6.02 13.19 23.53
C ILE A 324 7.43 12.65 23.25
N ALA A 325 7.88 11.72 24.09
CA ALA A 325 9.18 11.09 23.90
C ALA A 325 9.23 10.28 22.58
N PHE A 326 10.38 10.29 21.93
CA PHE A 326 10.56 9.55 20.66
C PHE A 326 10.23 8.06 20.75
N GLN A 327 10.39 7.46 21.94
CA GLN A 327 10.05 6.05 22.16
C GLN A 327 8.54 5.79 22.06
N ASP A 328 7.71 6.75 22.46
CA ASP A 328 6.25 6.68 22.46
C ASP A 328 5.63 7.28 21.20
N ALA A 329 6.40 8.08 20.44
CA ALA A 329 5.92 8.77 19.26
C ALA A 329 5.30 7.85 18.18
N PRO A 330 5.81 6.63 17.90
CA PRO A 330 5.17 5.72 16.97
C PRO A 330 3.74 5.33 17.37
N LEU A 331 3.51 5.01 18.64
CA LEU A 331 2.18 4.68 19.16
C LEU A 331 1.22 5.87 19.04
N TRP A 332 1.66 7.04 19.48
CA TRP A 332 0.85 8.26 19.41
C TRP A 332 0.56 8.69 17.98
N ALA A 333 1.52 8.53 17.05
CA ALA A 333 1.30 8.80 15.64
C ALA A 333 0.22 7.87 15.07
N ALA A 334 0.24 6.58 15.43
CA ALA A 334 -0.80 5.64 15.04
C ALA A 334 -2.18 6.05 15.57
N ILE A 335 -2.26 6.50 16.83
CA ILE A 335 -3.50 7.01 17.45
C ILE A 335 -3.98 8.27 16.73
N CYS A 336 -3.09 9.20 16.42
CA CYS A 336 -3.41 10.42 15.68
C CYS A 336 -3.91 10.15 14.26
N MET A 337 -3.55 9.03 13.65
CA MET A 337 -4.04 8.60 12.33
C MET A 337 -5.39 7.86 12.37
N LEU A 338 -5.94 7.55 13.56
CA LEU A 338 -7.22 6.86 13.72
C LEU A 338 -8.40 7.52 12.99
N PRO A 339 -8.58 8.85 12.98
CA PRO A 339 -9.71 9.47 12.29
C PRO A 339 -9.79 9.08 10.82
N MET A 340 -8.63 8.98 10.12
CA MET A 340 -8.60 8.52 8.73
C MET A 340 -9.08 7.07 8.61
N THR A 341 -8.65 6.21 9.52
CA THR A 341 -9.06 4.80 9.54
C THR A 341 -10.55 4.66 9.83
N ILE A 342 -11.09 5.41 10.79
CA ILE A 342 -12.51 5.43 11.15
C ILE A 342 -13.36 5.90 9.96
N GLY A 343 -12.94 6.99 9.31
CA GLY A 343 -13.63 7.49 8.12
C GLY A 343 -13.73 6.46 7.01
N PHE A 344 -12.64 5.76 6.74
CA PHE A 344 -12.62 4.68 5.75
C PHE A 344 -13.48 3.47 6.17
N LEU A 345 -13.40 3.08 7.44
CA LEU A 345 -14.14 1.96 8.02
C LEU A 345 -15.66 2.13 7.87
N ILE A 346 -16.14 3.35 8.06
CA ILE A 346 -17.57 3.67 7.93
C ILE A 346 -17.95 3.83 6.45
N ALA A 347 -17.18 4.59 5.69
CA ALA A 347 -17.53 4.93 4.32
C ALA A 347 -17.39 3.75 3.34
N GLY A 348 -16.43 2.84 3.57
CA GLY A 348 -16.20 1.70 2.68
C GLY A 348 -17.43 0.82 2.49
N PRO A 349 -17.96 0.16 3.53
CA PRO A 349 -19.17 -0.68 3.41
C PRO A 349 -20.41 0.11 3.06
N LEU A 350 -20.58 1.31 3.65
CA LEU A 350 -21.76 2.15 3.41
C LEU A 350 -21.86 2.56 1.94
N CYS A 351 -20.78 3.16 1.40
CA CYS A 351 -20.76 3.58 -0.01
C CYS A 351 -20.67 2.36 -0.95
N GLY A 352 -20.06 1.25 -0.52
CA GLY A 352 -20.12 -0.03 -1.22
C GLY A 352 -21.56 -0.50 -1.40
N HIS A 353 -22.32 -0.60 -0.31
CA HIS A 353 -23.73 -1.00 -0.35
C HIS A 353 -24.60 -0.01 -1.15
N LEU A 354 -24.43 1.28 -0.93
CA LEU A 354 -25.18 2.28 -1.69
C LEU A 354 -24.84 2.25 -3.18
N SER A 355 -23.60 1.93 -3.54
CA SER A 355 -23.16 1.84 -4.94
C SER A 355 -23.77 0.63 -5.67
N ASP A 356 -24.11 -0.43 -4.95
CA ASP A 356 -24.83 -1.57 -5.53
C ASP A 356 -26.21 -1.15 -6.02
N ARG A 357 -26.85 -0.19 -5.34
CA ARG A 357 -28.18 0.33 -5.68
C ARG A 357 -28.13 1.52 -6.68
N PHE A 358 -27.28 2.50 -6.43
CA PHE A 358 -27.25 3.77 -7.17
C PHE A 358 -26.13 3.84 -8.21
N GLY A 359 -25.26 2.82 -8.29
CA GLY A 359 -24.11 2.76 -9.20
C GLY A 359 -22.84 3.37 -8.61
N ALA A 360 -21.70 2.79 -8.98
CA ALA A 360 -20.39 3.15 -8.43
C ALA A 360 -19.88 4.54 -8.84
N ARG A 361 -20.37 5.10 -9.97
CA ARG A 361 -19.88 6.34 -10.55
C ARG A 361 -19.95 7.52 -9.58
N TYR A 362 -21.09 7.72 -8.93
CA TYR A 362 -21.30 8.87 -8.06
C TYR A 362 -20.47 8.80 -6.78
N PHE A 363 -20.44 7.63 -6.13
CA PHE A 363 -19.69 7.42 -4.87
C PHE A 363 -18.19 7.50 -5.10
N SER A 364 -17.68 6.81 -6.12
CA SER A 364 -16.25 6.83 -6.41
C SER A 364 -15.76 8.22 -6.83
N THR A 365 -16.53 8.95 -7.65
CA THR A 365 -16.15 10.30 -8.07
C THR A 365 -16.25 11.28 -6.91
N GLY A 366 -17.36 11.25 -6.15
CA GLY A 366 -17.56 12.10 -4.97
C GLY A 366 -16.49 11.87 -3.90
N GLY A 367 -16.10 10.60 -3.65
CA GLY A 367 -15.02 10.27 -2.74
C GLY A 367 -13.68 10.85 -3.15
N MET A 368 -13.34 10.82 -4.44
CA MET A 368 -12.09 11.42 -4.94
C MET A 368 -12.11 12.95 -4.91
N ILE A 369 -13.26 13.57 -5.15
CA ILE A 369 -13.43 15.03 -4.99
C ILE A 369 -13.25 15.41 -3.52
N LEU A 370 -13.86 14.68 -2.58
CA LEU A 370 -13.68 14.93 -1.15
C LEU A 370 -12.21 14.79 -0.73
N SER A 371 -11.50 13.77 -1.26
CA SER A 371 -10.07 13.63 -1.03
C SER A 371 -9.26 14.80 -1.59
N ALA A 372 -9.59 15.29 -2.80
CA ALA A 372 -8.94 16.47 -3.39
C ALA A 372 -9.15 17.72 -2.55
N VAL A 373 -10.37 17.94 -2.05
CA VAL A 373 -10.68 19.06 -1.14
C VAL A 373 -9.91 18.94 0.16
N ALA A 374 -9.87 17.75 0.77
CA ALA A 374 -9.09 17.53 1.99
C ALA A 374 -7.60 17.83 1.78
N PHE A 375 -6.99 17.38 0.67
CA PHE A 375 -5.61 17.71 0.33
C PHE A 375 -5.39 19.20 0.08
N ALA A 376 -6.35 19.89 -0.56
CA ALA A 376 -6.28 21.32 -0.75
C ALA A 376 -6.31 22.08 0.58
N VAL A 377 -7.11 21.65 1.54
CA VAL A 377 -7.15 22.27 2.88
C VAL A 377 -5.87 21.94 3.68
N PHE A 378 -5.25 20.76 3.50
CA PHE A 378 -3.95 20.45 4.10
C PHE A 378 -2.84 21.44 3.70
N LEU A 379 -2.93 22.11 2.54
CA LEU A 379 -1.99 23.18 2.15
C LEU A 379 -1.98 24.36 3.13
N LEU A 380 -3.06 24.58 3.86
CA LEU A 380 -3.24 25.69 4.80
C LEU A 380 -2.83 25.31 6.23
N VAL A 381 -2.57 24.04 6.50
CA VAL A 381 -2.17 23.55 7.83
C VAL A 381 -0.77 24.06 8.16
N PRO A 382 -0.56 24.75 9.31
CA PRO A 382 0.77 25.21 9.74
C PRO A 382 1.63 24.04 10.23
N ALA A 383 2.92 24.30 10.43
CA ALA A 383 3.85 23.26 10.93
C ALA A 383 3.49 22.83 12.37
N ASP A 384 3.10 23.78 13.18
CA ASP A 384 2.55 23.60 14.53
C ASP A 384 1.03 23.81 14.45
N PHE A 385 0.28 22.71 14.33
CA PHE A 385 -1.17 22.71 14.16
C PHE A 385 -1.89 22.22 15.41
N GLU A 386 -3.13 22.69 15.58
CA GLU A 386 -4.05 22.07 16.53
C GLU A 386 -4.56 20.73 15.99
N TYR A 387 -4.57 19.72 16.86
CA TYR A 387 -4.91 18.36 16.45
C TYR A 387 -6.34 18.22 15.92
N LEU A 388 -7.33 18.93 16.49
CA LEU A 388 -8.73 18.74 16.10
C LEU A 388 -9.02 19.04 14.63
N PRO A 389 -8.63 20.21 14.06
CA PRO A 389 -8.76 20.46 12.62
C PRO A 389 -8.01 19.44 11.74
N PHE A 390 -6.80 19.06 12.14
CA PHE A 390 -6.00 18.06 11.45
C PHE A 390 -6.70 16.68 11.47
N GLY A 391 -7.23 16.25 12.61
CA GLY A 391 -7.98 15.02 12.75
C GLY A 391 -9.26 14.98 11.90
N LEU A 392 -9.98 16.12 11.80
CA LEU A 392 -11.14 16.25 10.92
C LEU A 392 -10.78 16.13 9.43
N LEU A 393 -9.63 16.68 9.02
CA LEU A 393 -9.12 16.53 7.65
C LEU A 393 -8.74 15.07 7.36
N LEU A 394 -8.10 14.38 8.32
CA LEU A 394 -7.82 12.96 8.20
C LEU A 394 -9.10 12.13 8.09
N LEU A 395 -10.13 12.46 8.88
CA LEU A 395 -11.45 11.82 8.80
C LEU A 395 -12.07 12.00 7.42
N ALA A 396 -12.07 13.23 6.90
CA ALA A 396 -12.58 13.55 5.57
C ALA A 396 -11.82 12.79 4.47
N LEU A 397 -10.50 12.69 4.57
CA LEU A 397 -9.66 11.92 3.67
C LEU A 397 -10.01 10.42 3.73
N GLY A 398 -10.21 9.88 4.94
CA GLY A 398 -10.64 8.50 5.14
C GLY A 398 -12.00 8.21 4.51
N ILE A 399 -13.00 9.09 4.71
CA ILE A 399 -14.32 9.01 4.08
C ILE A 399 -14.19 9.03 2.55
N GLY A 400 -13.40 9.96 2.01
CA GLY A 400 -13.18 10.07 0.57
C GLY A 400 -12.60 8.80 -0.05
N GLN A 401 -11.56 8.25 0.57
CA GLN A 401 -10.89 7.02 0.14
C GLN A 401 -11.81 5.78 0.27
N GLY A 402 -12.56 5.65 1.36
CA GLY A 402 -13.51 4.56 1.57
C GLY A 402 -14.65 4.59 0.55
N SER A 403 -15.20 5.79 0.29
CA SER A 403 -16.26 6.01 -0.71
C SER A 403 -15.79 5.67 -2.14
N PHE A 404 -14.49 5.73 -2.40
CA PHE A 404 -13.92 5.36 -3.68
C PHE A 404 -13.61 3.86 -3.79
N ALA A 405 -12.90 3.29 -2.81
CA ALA A 405 -12.20 2.00 -2.96
C ALA A 405 -13.17 0.82 -3.20
N ALA A 406 -14.24 0.70 -2.39
CA ALA A 406 -15.17 -0.42 -2.47
C ALA A 406 -16.02 -0.37 -3.77
N PRO A 407 -16.70 0.74 -4.10
CA PRO A 407 -17.47 0.82 -5.35
C PRO A 407 -16.59 0.68 -6.60
N ASN A 408 -15.37 1.21 -6.57
CA ASN A 408 -14.43 1.07 -7.69
C ASN A 408 -14.08 -0.38 -7.95
N THR A 409 -13.71 -1.12 -6.91
CA THR A 409 -13.35 -2.54 -7.03
C THR A 409 -14.54 -3.37 -7.52
N ALA A 410 -15.72 -3.19 -6.92
CA ALA A 410 -16.92 -3.90 -7.32
C ALA A 410 -17.28 -3.65 -8.79
N SER A 411 -17.19 -2.40 -9.26
CA SER A 411 -17.52 -2.07 -10.64
C SER A 411 -16.54 -2.67 -11.66
N ILE A 412 -15.25 -2.73 -11.33
CA ILE A 412 -14.23 -3.39 -12.18
C ILE A 412 -14.56 -4.88 -12.29
N MET A 413 -14.81 -5.53 -11.15
CA MET A 413 -15.07 -6.98 -11.11
C MET A 413 -16.40 -7.37 -11.75
N ASN A 414 -17.44 -6.51 -11.69
CA ASN A 414 -18.71 -6.72 -12.35
C ASN A 414 -18.63 -6.61 -13.88
N ALA A 415 -17.66 -5.87 -14.39
CA ALA A 415 -17.48 -5.66 -15.83
C ALA A 415 -16.76 -6.82 -16.53
N VAL A 416 -16.25 -7.81 -15.79
CA VAL A 416 -15.38 -8.86 -16.31
C VAL A 416 -16.09 -10.22 -16.31
N PRO A 417 -15.92 -11.03 -17.40
CA PRO A 417 -16.43 -12.39 -17.44
C PRO A 417 -15.97 -13.24 -16.24
N PRO A 418 -16.82 -14.13 -15.71
CA PRO A 418 -16.51 -14.96 -14.53
C PRO A 418 -15.18 -15.70 -14.63
N GLU A 419 -14.86 -16.22 -15.83
CA GLU A 419 -13.66 -17.02 -16.06
C GLU A 419 -12.36 -16.20 -16.02
N GLN A 420 -12.45 -14.88 -16.07
CA GLN A 420 -11.30 -13.97 -16.13
C GLN A 420 -11.15 -13.13 -14.85
N ARG A 421 -11.97 -13.36 -13.82
CA ARG A 421 -11.99 -12.56 -12.59
C ARG A 421 -10.69 -12.66 -11.79
N GLY A 422 -10.03 -13.83 -11.79
CA GLY A 422 -8.73 -14.00 -11.14
C GLY A 422 -7.64 -13.14 -11.79
N ALA A 423 -7.45 -13.27 -13.10
CA ALA A 423 -6.49 -12.45 -13.85
C ALA A 423 -6.81 -10.96 -13.72
N SER A 424 -8.08 -10.56 -13.83
CA SER A 424 -8.52 -9.16 -13.69
C SER A 424 -8.29 -8.60 -12.29
N SER A 425 -8.52 -9.40 -11.24
CA SER A 425 -8.20 -9.04 -9.87
C SER A 425 -6.69 -8.85 -9.68
N GLY A 426 -5.88 -9.75 -10.26
CA GLY A 426 -4.43 -9.62 -10.29
C GLY A 426 -3.96 -8.34 -10.99
N MET A 427 -4.50 -8.07 -12.20
CA MET A 427 -4.20 -6.84 -12.95
C MET A 427 -4.53 -5.59 -12.16
N ARG A 428 -5.73 -5.51 -11.59
CA ARG A 428 -6.16 -4.41 -10.72
C ARG A 428 -5.22 -4.22 -9.53
N ALA A 429 -4.90 -5.30 -8.83
CA ALA A 429 -4.03 -5.26 -7.67
C ALA A 429 -2.60 -4.85 -8.05
N THR A 430 -2.09 -5.29 -9.20
CA THR A 430 -0.79 -4.86 -9.74
C THR A 430 -0.78 -3.36 -9.99
N PHE A 431 -1.76 -2.80 -10.70
CA PHE A 431 -1.84 -1.35 -10.93
C PHE A 431 -1.85 -0.57 -9.63
N GLN A 432 -2.59 -1.03 -8.62
CA GLN A 432 -2.65 -0.37 -7.32
C GLN A 432 -1.31 -0.45 -6.57
N ASN A 433 -0.64 -1.61 -6.55
CA ASN A 433 0.64 -1.76 -5.85
C ASN A 433 1.77 -1.02 -6.56
N VAL A 434 1.82 -1.05 -7.89
CA VAL A 434 2.78 -0.26 -8.68
C VAL A 434 2.58 1.23 -8.40
N ALA A 435 1.34 1.71 -8.47
CA ALA A 435 1.04 3.11 -8.18
C ALA A 435 1.40 3.49 -6.74
N GLN A 436 1.20 2.61 -5.77
CA GLN A 436 1.57 2.83 -4.37
C GLN A 436 3.10 2.91 -4.20
N SER A 437 3.86 2.05 -4.87
CA SER A 437 5.33 2.08 -4.85
C SER A 437 5.88 3.33 -5.52
N LEU A 438 5.34 3.70 -6.69
CA LEU A 438 5.69 4.94 -7.38
C LEU A 438 5.32 6.18 -6.57
N SER A 439 4.19 6.14 -5.84
CA SER A 439 3.75 7.21 -4.95
C SER A 439 4.77 7.46 -3.86
N MET A 440 5.33 6.42 -3.27
CA MET A 440 6.34 6.56 -2.22
C MET A 440 7.54 7.34 -2.74
N THR A 441 8.10 6.91 -3.88
CA THR A 441 9.22 7.63 -4.52
C THR A 441 8.85 9.07 -4.89
N LEU A 442 7.68 9.28 -5.49
CA LEU A 442 7.21 10.60 -5.90
C LEU A 442 7.12 11.55 -4.69
N ILE A 443 6.42 11.15 -3.63
CA ILE A 443 6.21 11.99 -2.45
C ILE A 443 7.54 12.26 -1.73
N PHE A 444 8.40 11.25 -1.57
CA PHE A 444 9.74 11.46 -1.00
C PHE A 444 10.57 12.43 -1.83
N THR A 445 10.59 12.27 -3.15
CA THR A 445 11.28 13.20 -4.06
C THR A 445 10.83 14.65 -3.87
N LEU A 446 9.50 14.87 -3.79
CA LEU A 446 8.94 16.20 -3.61
C LEU A 446 9.29 16.80 -2.24
N VAL A 447 9.22 15.99 -1.18
CA VAL A 447 9.59 16.42 0.17
C VAL A 447 11.08 16.71 0.28
N ILE A 448 11.94 15.83 -0.25
CA ILE A 448 13.40 16.03 -0.25
C ILE A 448 13.77 17.26 -1.09
N ALA A 449 13.11 17.51 -2.22
CA ALA A 449 13.34 18.72 -3.02
C ALA A 449 13.02 20.00 -2.23
N GLY A 450 11.89 20.02 -1.52
CA GLY A 450 11.53 21.13 -0.64
C GLY A 450 12.51 21.31 0.54
N LEU A 451 12.92 20.19 1.18
CA LEU A 451 13.94 20.22 2.22
C LEU A 451 15.29 20.76 1.67
N SER A 452 15.75 20.28 0.53
CA SER A 452 17.04 20.66 -0.06
C SER A 452 17.16 22.16 -0.28
N ALA A 453 16.05 22.81 -0.60
CA ALA A 453 16.03 24.25 -0.87
C ALA A 453 16.23 25.11 0.40
N ARG A 454 15.74 24.65 1.56
CA ARG A 454 15.67 25.49 2.78
C ARG A 454 16.39 24.92 3.99
N LEU A 455 16.65 23.61 4.05
CA LEU A 455 17.25 22.95 5.20
C LEU A 455 18.64 23.53 5.55
N PRO A 456 19.58 23.76 4.59
CA PRO A 456 20.89 24.31 4.93
C PRO A 456 20.81 25.68 5.62
N GLY A 457 19.97 26.58 5.11
CA GLY A 457 19.75 27.89 5.72
C GLY A 457 19.08 27.82 7.08
N ALA A 458 18.07 26.98 7.26
CA ALA A 458 17.40 26.75 8.53
C ALA A 458 18.38 26.15 9.56
N MET A 459 19.18 25.17 9.17
CA MET A 459 20.20 24.59 10.05
C MET A 459 21.22 25.63 10.50
N TYR A 460 21.76 26.39 9.57
CA TYR A 460 22.73 27.44 9.88
C TYR A 460 22.13 28.46 10.87
N SER A 461 20.94 28.98 10.62
CA SER A 461 20.29 29.97 11.46
C SER A 461 19.94 29.44 12.87
N HIS A 462 19.40 28.23 12.99
CA HIS A 462 19.07 27.62 14.28
C HIS A 462 20.33 27.26 15.09
N LEU A 463 21.39 26.75 14.45
CA LEU A 463 22.66 26.43 15.11
C LEU A 463 23.36 27.68 15.61
N THR A 464 23.43 28.74 14.80
CA THR A 464 24.02 30.01 15.22
C THR A 464 23.22 30.71 16.32
N ALA A 465 21.88 30.67 16.24
CA ALA A 465 21.01 31.17 17.29
C ALA A 465 21.19 30.41 18.62
N ALA A 466 21.51 29.11 18.56
CA ALA A 466 21.85 28.30 19.75
C ALA A 466 23.27 28.56 20.29
N GLY A 467 24.06 29.42 19.64
CA GLY A 467 25.41 29.77 20.05
C GLY A 467 26.53 28.89 19.47
N THR A 468 26.25 28.16 18.39
CA THR A 468 27.26 27.35 17.70
C THR A 468 28.18 28.27 16.85
N PRO A 469 29.51 28.08 16.85
CA PRO A 469 30.42 28.80 15.98
C PRO A 469 30.07 28.67 14.49
N GLY A 470 30.17 29.75 13.73
CA GLY A 470 29.73 29.80 12.33
C GLY A 470 30.35 28.72 11.43
N ASP A 471 31.68 28.44 11.61
CA ASP A 471 32.36 27.39 10.86
C ASP A 471 31.76 25.99 11.11
N LEU A 472 31.42 25.69 12.34
CA LEU A 472 30.77 24.43 12.72
C LEU A 472 29.34 24.39 12.20
N ALA A 473 28.59 25.49 12.36
CA ALA A 473 27.24 25.61 11.83
C ALA A 473 27.19 25.39 10.30
N THR A 474 28.17 25.93 9.57
CA THR A 474 28.30 25.72 8.11
C THR A 474 28.58 24.26 7.76
N LYS A 475 29.46 23.59 8.50
CA LYS A 475 29.72 22.15 8.27
C LYS A 475 28.50 21.28 8.56
N LEU A 476 27.80 21.54 9.65
CA LEU A 476 26.60 20.80 10.03
C LEU A 476 25.41 21.06 9.10
N SER A 477 25.33 22.26 8.50
CA SER A 477 24.28 22.57 7.51
C SER A 477 24.40 21.82 6.19
N GLY A 478 25.53 21.14 5.94
CA GLY A 478 25.76 20.29 4.77
C GLY A 478 25.19 18.86 4.87
N ILE A 479 24.39 18.53 5.89
CA ILE A 479 23.78 17.21 6.03
C ILE A 479 22.85 16.94 4.83
N PRO A 480 22.92 15.74 4.22
CA PRO A 480 21.98 15.34 3.17
C PRO A 480 20.53 15.41 3.65
N PRO A 481 19.61 16.07 2.90
CA PRO A 481 18.20 16.18 3.29
C PRO A 481 17.49 14.84 3.50
N SER A 482 17.87 13.82 2.73
CA SER A 482 17.39 12.44 2.93
C SER A 482 17.83 11.87 4.29
N GLY A 483 19.08 12.09 4.69
CA GLY A 483 19.59 11.69 6.00
C GLY A 483 18.85 12.39 7.16
N ALA A 484 18.58 13.71 7.01
CA ALA A 484 17.79 14.46 7.99
C ALA A 484 16.36 13.91 8.13
N LEU A 485 15.73 13.57 6.99
CA LEU A 485 14.38 12.99 6.98
C LEU A 485 14.36 11.61 7.65
N PHE A 486 15.34 10.75 7.39
CA PHE A 486 15.45 9.44 8.02
C PHE A 486 15.78 9.53 9.51
N ALA A 487 16.62 10.47 9.94
CA ALA A 487 16.88 10.72 11.36
C ALA A 487 15.60 11.11 12.11
N ALA A 488 14.78 11.99 11.52
CA ALA A 488 13.48 12.34 12.06
C ALA A 488 12.53 11.12 12.13
N PHE A 489 12.49 10.30 11.10
CA PHE A 489 11.69 9.07 11.07
C PHE A 489 12.13 8.06 12.13
N LEU A 490 13.44 7.85 12.29
CA LEU A 490 14.01 6.95 13.29
C LEU A 490 13.91 7.49 14.70
N GLY A 491 13.53 8.77 14.87
CA GLY A 491 13.26 9.37 16.15
C GLY A 491 14.50 9.65 16.99
N TYR A 492 15.59 10.09 16.38
CA TYR A 492 16.76 10.54 17.12
C TYR A 492 17.29 11.91 16.63
N ASN A 493 17.97 12.61 17.54
CA ASN A 493 18.62 13.85 17.21
C ASN A 493 20.03 13.54 16.65
N PRO A 494 20.30 13.78 15.35
CA PRO A 494 21.59 13.45 14.74
C PRO A 494 22.73 14.34 15.22
N MET A 495 22.45 15.44 15.90
CA MET A 495 23.50 16.37 16.38
C MET A 495 24.48 15.68 17.34
N ALA A 496 24.00 14.73 18.14
CA ALA A 496 24.83 13.98 19.09
C ALA A 496 25.88 13.08 18.38
N THR A 497 25.59 12.61 17.17
CA THR A 497 26.49 11.74 16.39
C THR A 497 27.34 12.53 15.41
N LEU A 498 26.84 13.65 14.92
CA LEU A 498 27.50 14.49 13.92
C LEU A 498 28.53 15.43 14.50
N ILE A 499 28.38 15.83 15.78
CA ILE A 499 29.33 16.70 16.47
C ILE A 499 30.32 15.81 17.23
N PRO A 500 31.63 15.82 16.85
CA PRO A 500 32.65 15.09 17.59
C PRO A 500 32.68 15.50 19.08
N ALA A 501 32.86 14.55 19.98
CA ALA A 501 32.81 14.80 21.42
C ALA A 501 33.80 15.86 21.90
N ASN A 502 34.99 15.96 21.28
CA ASN A 502 35.96 16.99 21.54
C ASN A 502 35.49 18.40 21.15
N VAL A 503 34.72 18.52 20.08
CA VAL A 503 34.13 19.78 19.63
C VAL A 503 32.95 20.15 20.50
N LEU A 504 32.10 19.16 20.84
CA LEU A 504 30.96 19.36 21.73
C LEU A 504 31.43 19.90 23.09
N ALA A 505 32.52 19.38 23.63
CA ALA A 505 33.10 19.83 24.91
C ALA A 505 33.63 21.30 24.86
N THR A 506 33.85 21.88 23.70
CA THR A 506 34.26 23.30 23.57
C THR A 506 33.10 24.28 23.56
N LEU A 507 31.86 23.78 23.35
CA LEU A 507 30.64 24.59 23.35
C LEU A 507 30.20 24.93 24.80
N SER A 508 29.50 26.06 24.98
CA SER A 508 28.93 26.41 26.27
C SER A 508 27.90 25.34 26.71
N SER A 509 27.77 25.13 28.01
CA SER A 509 26.80 24.18 28.58
C SER A 509 25.36 24.46 28.12
N SER A 510 25.00 25.75 27.97
CA SER A 510 23.68 26.14 27.46
C SER A 510 23.49 25.74 25.99
N THR A 511 24.51 25.94 25.15
CA THR A 511 24.51 25.51 23.74
C THR A 511 24.39 23.99 23.62
N GLN A 512 25.18 23.24 24.41
CA GLN A 512 25.12 21.77 24.41
C GLN A 512 23.71 21.28 24.78
N THR A 513 23.12 21.80 25.86
CA THR A 513 21.77 21.42 26.30
C THR A 513 20.72 21.73 25.24
N THR A 514 20.83 22.88 24.58
CA THR A 514 19.88 23.27 23.51
C THR A 514 20.01 22.36 22.30
N ILE A 515 21.19 22.16 21.75
CA ILE A 515 21.43 21.39 20.51
C ILE A 515 21.11 19.89 20.70
N LEU A 516 21.38 19.36 21.89
CA LEU A 516 21.11 17.96 22.22
C LEU A 516 19.67 17.71 22.71
N SER A 517 18.86 18.76 22.87
CA SER A 517 17.47 18.59 23.28
C SER A 517 16.66 17.83 22.23
N ASN A 518 15.65 17.09 22.68
CA ASN A 518 14.76 16.31 21.81
C ASN A 518 13.90 17.20 20.90
N SER A 519 13.70 18.46 21.24
CA SER A 519 12.89 19.41 20.47
C SER A 519 13.68 20.22 19.45
N PHE A 520 15.03 20.29 19.55
CA PHE A 520 15.86 21.12 18.69
C PHE A 520 15.78 20.69 17.22
N PHE A 521 16.02 19.42 16.94
CA PHE A 521 16.01 18.90 15.59
C PHE A 521 14.63 18.93 14.92
N PRO A 522 13.52 18.55 15.62
CA PRO A 522 12.17 18.75 15.12
C PRO A 522 11.82 20.21 14.80
N GLN A 523 12.20 21.18 15.65
CA GLN A 523 11.98 22.61 15.39
C GLN A 523 12.70 23.09 14.11
N LEU A 524 13.93 22.67 13.93
CA LEU A 524 14.75 23.00 12.76
C LEU A 524 14.13 22.46 11.47
N LEU A 525 13.58 21.23 11.50
CA LEU A 525 12.99 20.57 10.34
C LEU A 525 11.59 21.07 10.00
N ALA A 526 10.81 21.54 10.96
CA ALA A 526 9.39 21.81 10.82
C ALA A 526 9.03 22.70 9.62
N GLY A 527 9.73 23.82 9.44
CA GLY A 527 9.51 24.73 8.31
C GLY A 527 9.89 24.14 6.95
N PRO A 528 11.16 23.74 6.75
CA PRO A 528 11.62 23.14 5.50
C PRO A 528 10.81 21.90 5.08
N PHE A 529 10.43 21.06 6.03
CA PHE A 529 9.62 19.88 5.79
C PHE A 529 8.21 20.23 5.28
N LEU A 530 7.57 21.22 5.92
CA LEU A 530 6.22 21.67 5.54
C LEU A 530 6.19 22.22 4.11
N ASP A 531 7.23 22.93 3.67
CA ASP A 531 7.30 23.43 2.31
C ASP A 531 7.36 22.30 1.27
N GLY A 532 8.15 21.25 1.54
CA GLY A 532 8.16 20.05 0.71
C GLY A 532 6.83 19.31 0.74
N LEU A 533 6.21 19.22 1.91
CA LEU A 533 4.91 18.57 2.08
C LEU A 533 3.78 19.31 1.35
N ARG A 534 3.82 20.64 1.29
CA ARG A 534 2.88 21.44 0.49
C ARG A 534 2.95 21.11 -1.00
N ILE A 535 4.18 20.95 -1.55
CA ILE A 535 4.34 20.52 -2.94
C ILE A 535 3.71 19.13 -3.14
N ALA A 536 3.96 18.21 -2.21
CA ALA A 536 3.36 16.88 -2.25
C ALA A 536 1.82 16.93 -2.19
N PHE A 537 1.23 17.75 -1.33
CA PHE A 537 -0.23 17.92 -1.27
C PHE A 537 -0.81 18.49 -2.57
N MET A 538 -0.16 19.48 -3.21
CA MET A 538 -0.61 19.98 -4.51
C MET A 538 -0.65 18.87 -5.57
N VAL A 539 0.37 18.03 -5.62
CA VAL A 539 0.39 16.88 -6.54
C VAL A 539 -0.73 15.90 -6.20
N CYS A 540 -0.99 15.62 -4.90
CA CYS A 540 -2.10 14.76 -4.48
C CYS A 540 -3.48 15.32 -4.85
N VAL A 541 -3.66 16.65 -4.83
CA VAL A 541 -4.88 17.32 -5.33
C VAL A 541 -5.08 17.01 -6.81
N VAL A 542 -4.04 17.25 -7.63
CA VAL A 542 -4.10 17.00 -9.08
C VAL A 542 -4.40 15.53 -9.39
N LEU A 543 -3.71 14.61 -8.71
CA LEU A 543 -3.93 13.17 -8.87
C LEU A 543 -5.34 12.73 -8.45
N SER A 544 -5.87 13.31 -7.37
CA SER A 544 -7.23 13.02 -6.90
C SER A 544 -8.30 13.55 -7.88
N ILE A 545 -8.07 14.71 -8.47
CA ILE A 545 -8.93 15.25 -9.54
C ILE A 545 -8.86 14.36 -10.79
N ALA A 546 -7.66 13.91 -11.18
CA ALA A 546 -7.48 12.96 -12.29
C ALA A 546 -8.22 11.63 -12.03
N ALA A 547 -8.15 11.12 -10.79
CA ALA A 547 -8.89 9.94 -10.38
C ALA A 547 -10.40 10.16 -10.43
N ALA A 548 -10.89 11.33 -10.00
CA ALA A 548 -12.30 11.71 -10.08
C ALA A 548 -12.77 11.78 -11.54
N ALA A 549 -12.00 12.42 -12.42
CA ALA A 549 -12.28 12.50 -13.85
C ALA A 549 -12.33 11.12 -14.51
N ALA A 550 -11.32 10.27 -14.26
CA ALA A 550 -11.31 8.90 -14.75
C ALA A 550 -12.52 8.10 -14.23
N SER A 551 -12.86 8.25 -12.95
CA SER A 551 -14.04 7.61 -12.36
C SER A 551 -15.34 8.10 -13.00
N TRP A 552 -15.45 9.40 -13.31
CA TRP A 552 -16.62 9.96 -13.99
C TRP A 552 -16.80 9.45 -15.42
N MET A 553 -15.69 9.18 -16.13
CA MET A 553 -15.69 8.65 -17.49
C MET A 553 -16.14 7.19 -17.60
N ARG A 554 -16.39 6.48 -16.50
CA ARG A 554 -16.77 5.06 -16.41
C ARG A 554 -18.02 4.68 -17.20
N GLY A 555 -18.96 5.61 -17.38
CA GLY A 555 -20.21 5.37 -18.08
C GLY A 555 -21.35 4.90 -17.15
N ARG A 556 -22.40 4.31 -17.77
CA ARG A 556 -23.54 3.73 -17.02
C ARG A 556 -23.15 2.42 -16.37
N ARG A 557 -23.99 1.94 -15.44
CA ARG A 557 -23.81 0.64 -14.77
C ARG A 557 -23.80 -0.48 -15.82
N TYR A 558 -22.76 -1.29 -15.81
CA TYR A 558 -22.59 -2.46 -16.68
C TYR A 558 -22.30 -3.68 -15.80
N ILE A 559 -23.03 -4.76 -16.00
CA ILE A 559 -22.84 -6.04 -15.32
C ILE A 559 -22.84 -7.13 -16.39
N HIS A 560 -21.69 -7.76 -16.59
CA HIS A 560 -21.49 -8.77 -17.63
C HIS A 560 -22.48 -9.93 -17.50
N ASP A 561 -22.73 -10.41 -16.29
CA ASP A 561 -23.62 -11.54 -16.02
C ASP A 561 -25.07 -11.27 -16.48
N PHE A 562 -25.55 -10.02 -16.37
CA PHE A 562 -26.89 -9.64 -16.83
C PHE A 562 -27.01 -9.48 -18.34
N GLU A 563 -25.96 -8.94 -18.99
CA GLU A 563 -26.00 -8.79 -20.44
C GLU A 563 -25.96 -10.13 -21.18
N VAL A 564 -25.17 -11.08 -20.68
CA VAL A 564 -25.15 -12.44 -21.25
C VAL A 564 -26.49 -13.12 -21.07
N ALA A 565 -27.13 -13.01 -19.90
CA ALA A 565 -28.45 -13.56 -19.65
C ALA A 565 -29.52 -12.89 -20.53
N SER A 566 -29.50 -11.57 -20.71
CA SER A 566 -30.43 -10.86 -21.58
C SER A 566 -30.24 -11.20 -23.06
N ALA A 567 -28.99 -11.37 -23.51
CA ALA A 567 -28.70 -11.78 -24.88
C ALA A 567 -29.17 -13.23 -25.16
N GLN A 568 -29.02 -14.13 -24.19
CA GLN A 568 -29.52 -15.50 -24.29
C GLN A 568 -31.06 -15.55 -24.29
N ALA A 569 -31.73 -14.80 -23.41
CA ALA A 569 -33.19 -14.72 -23.40
C ALA A 569 -33.73 -14.11 -24.70
N GLY A 570 -33.09 -13.05 -25.22
CA GLY A 570 -33.45 -12.47 -26.53
C GLY A 570 -33.26 -13.43 -27.71
N SER A 571 -32.25 -14.32 -27.66
CA SER A 571 -32.03 -15.37 -28.68
C SER A 571 -33.08 -16.49 -28.62
N LEU A 572 -33.73 -16.67 -27.47
CA LEU A 572 -34.82 -17.64 -27.25
C LEU A 572 -36.20 -17.04 -27.56
N GLY A 573 -36.29 -15.76 -27.92
CA GLY A 573 -37.55 -15.08 -28.25
C GLY A 573 -38.38 -14.71 -27.02
N GLU A 574 -37.82 -14.79 -25.81
CA GLU A 574 -38.50 -14.39 -24.58
C GLU A 574 -38.44 -12.87 -24.37
N PRO A 575 -39.56 -12.21 -24.04
CA PRO A 575 -39.55 -10.78 -23.76
C PRO A 575 -38.77 -10.49 -22.46
N VAL A 576 -37.68 -9.76 -22.60
CA VAL A 576 -36.83 -9.34 -21.47
C VAL A 576 -37.33 -8.01 -20.95
N ALA A 577 -37.96 -7.97 -19.80
CA ALA A 577 -38.25 -6.73 -19.08
C ALA A 577 -36.98 -6.28 -18.36
N VAL A 578 -36.32 -5.25 -18.88
CA VAL A 578 -35.22 -4.59 -18.19
C VAL A 578 -35.83 -3.59 -17.18
N VAL A 579 -35.90 -3.99 -15.92
CA VAL A 579 -36.23 -3.06 -14.84
C VAL A 579 -34.95 -2.31 -14.45
N GLU A 580 -34.94 -0.99 -14.61
CA GLU A 580 -33.86 -0.14 -14.11
C GLU A 580 -33.69 -0.36 -12.59
N GLY A 581 -32.69 -1.15 -12.21
CA GLY A 581 -32.24 -1.28 -10.81
C GLY A 581 -32.43 -2.62 -10.10
N SER A 582 -33.03 -3.65 -10.69
CA SER A 582 -33.17 -4.98 -10.06
C SER A 582 -33.36 -6.10 -11.07
N ALA A 583 -33.16 -7.33 -10.62
CA ALA A 583 -33.09 -8.57 -11.39
C ALA A 583 -34.00 -8.67 -12.63
N ILE A 584 -33.49 -9.39 -13.65
CA ILE A 584 -34.28 -9.82 -14.82
C ILE A 584 -35.44 -10.71 -14.30
N VAL A 585 -36.66 -10.27 -14.48
CA VAL A 585 -37.86 -11.10 -14.28
C VAL A 585 -38.37 -11.44 -15.67
N PRO A 586 -38.59 -12.74 -16.04
CA PRO A 586 -39.25 -13.08 -17.28
C PRO A 586 -40.69 -12.52 -17.27
N ALA A 587 -41.08 -11.84 -18.34
CA ALA A 587 -42.44 -11.34 -18.48
C ALA A 587 -43.35 -12.53 -18.85
N GLY A 588 -43.92 -13.16 -17.84
CA GLY A 588 -44.84 -14.25 -18.03
C GLY A 588 -45.17 -15.01 -16.75
N GLU A 589 -45.91 -14.37 -15.85
CA GLU A 589 -46.96 -14.95 -14.99
C GLU A 589 -47.90 -13.83 -14.52
#